data_604210157684a85ce6d3d79fb6a88ce8
#
_entry.id   604210157684a85ce6d3d79fb6a88ce8
#
_cell.length_a   1.000
_cell.length_b   1.000
_cell.length_c   1.000
_cell.angle_alpha   90.00
_cell.angle_beta   90.00
_cell.angle_gamma   90.00
#
_symmetry.space_group_name_H-M   'P 1'
#
loop_
_entity.id
_entity.type
_entity.pdbx_description
1 polymer ?
#
loop_
_entity_poly.entity_id
_entity_poly.type
_entity_poly.pdbx_seq_one_letter_code
_entity_poly.pdbx_strand_id
1 'polypeptide(L)'
;MHKYRLGAAFLAAVVMCLAGGVPANAEERGDHCVADTATGAFRCFDSVGDSFAAASAGEVGASATVISVLYEHANFGGASVTVTGSPCTEGTNQTLGFLGDWNDKISSFQTFNNCYITMYEHAEYQGGTQEWYANDSGNYGSNMNDKGSSVVYSRGPSRAELLKDCGNATKTCNAHVDQRGQDFYGNWGRVDTVFNCSANKITQVIGKRDTRSGKNTVSNEISVSAGFKFLVDWSVAYKRTWGQEWGWETSESVETRIEVNPGYWAGLDRSPVMKVASGSYDMWYDKRRWGHHQWYVWNFSGEGPAPGVVGQTRTVGKKMTSDEKKRVCGKSAGLVRSAAAPQAENAAATSAPAVPAAPAVRVAQGPLHS
;
A
#
# COMPACT_ATOMS: atom_id res chain seq x y z
N MET A 1 -86.89 35.18 -38.61
CA MET A 1 -87.68 35.03 -37.36
C MET A 1 -86.70 34.86 -36.19
N HIS A 2 -86.57 35.90 -35.42
CA HIS A 2 -86.68 35.99 -33.96
C HIS A 2 -86.01 34.86 -33.20
N LYS A 3 -85.09 35.08 -32.25
CA LYS A 3 -85.24 35.90 -31.01
C LYS A 3 -83.83 36.05 -30.37
N TYR A 4 -83.62 37.26 -29.87
CA TYR A 4 -82.63 37.65 -28.89
C TYR A 4 -82.80 36.93 -27.51
N ARG A 5 -81.72 36.63 -26.83
CA ARG A 5 -81.66 36.71 -25.36
C ARG A 5 -80.30 37.12 -24.88
N LEU A 6 -80.30 38.20 -24.09
CA LEU A 6 -79.22 38.70 -23.27
C LEU A 6 -78.89 37.68 -22.15
N GLY A 7 -77.66 37.70 -21.68
CA GLY A 7 -77.28 37.02 -20.43
C GLY A 7 -75.89 37.26 -19.95
N ALA A 8 -75.75 38.25 -19.09
CA ALA A 8 -74.87 38.38 -17.94
C ALA A 8 -73.32 38.25 -18.12
N ALA A 9 -72.70 39.41 -17.95
CA ALA A 9 -71.24 39.52 -17.67
C ALA A 9 -70.92 38.98 -16.26
N PHE A 10 -69.99 38.07 -16.16
CA PHE A 10 -69.32 37.75 -14.89
C PHE A 10 -67.87 38.27 -14.96
N LEU A 11 -67.64 39.32 -14.13
CA LEU A 11 -66.30 39.78 -13.81
C LEU A 11 -65.65 38.69 -12.93
N ALA A 12 -64.68 37.99 -13.48
CA ALA A 12 -63.73 37.13 -12.72
C ALA A 12 -62.51 37.99 -12.36
N ALA A 13 -62.41 38.36 -11.09
CA ALA A 13 -61.20 38.97 -10.54
C ALA A 13 -60.06 37.98 -10.59
N VAL A 14 -59.08 38.23 -11.44
CA VAL A 14 -57.80 37.46 -11.46
C VAL A 14 -56.97 37.96 -10.27
N VAL A 15 -56.94 37.18 -9.20
CA VAL A 15 -55.95 37.31 -8.13
C VAL A 15 -54.63 36.78 -8.67
N MET A 16 -53.73 37.69 -9.09
CA MET A 16 -52.33 37.37 -9.32
C MET A 16 -51.67 37.05 -7.97
N CYS A 17 -51.55 35.77 -7.62
CA CYS A 17 -50.59 35.30 -6.63
C CYS A 17 -49.19 35.52 -7.22
N LEU A 18 -48.51 36.57 -6.80
CA LEU A 18 -47.05 36.69 -6.92
C LEU A 18 -46.47 35.62 -6.03
N ALA A 19 -46.29 34.41 -6.58
CA ALA A 19 -45.41 33.42 -6.03
C ALA A 19 -43.97 33.98 -6.27
N GLY A 20 -43.46 34.64 -5.21
CA GLY A 20 -42.03 34.92 -5.11
C GLY A 20 -41.31 33.58 -5.23
N GLY A 21 -40.76 33.31 -6.41
CA GLY A 21 -39.82 32.23 -6.59
C GLY A 21 -38.64 32.54 -5.68
N VAL A 22 -38.51 31.78 -4.59
CA VAL A 22 -37.28 31.69 -3.84
C VAL A 22 -36.27 31.24 -4.89
N PRO A 23 -35.13 31.96 -5.13
CA PRO A 23 -34.09 31.41 -5.97
C PRO A 23 -33.71 30.10 -5.33
N ALA A 24 -33.86 29.01 -6.07
CA ALA A 24 -33.20 27.75 -5.74
C ALA A 24 -31.72 28.11 -5.72
N ASN A 25 -31.18 28.33 -4.52
CA ASN A 25 -29.75 28.32 -4.32
C ASN A 25 -29.32 26.97 -4.89
N ALA A 26 -28.63 26.98 -6.00
CA ALA A 26 -27.83 25.84 -6.41
C ALA A 26 -26.92 25.61 -5.20
N GLU A 27 -27.19 24.59 -4.39
CA GLU A 27 -26.23 24.11 -3.41
C GLU A 27 -24.97 23.86 -4.23
N GLU A 28 -23.90 24.60 -3.92
CA GLU A 28 -22.59 24.32 -4.42
C GLU A 28 -22.35 22.85 -4.05
N ARG A 29 -22.31 21.98 -5.05
CA ARG A 29 -22.02 20.57 -4.83
C ARG A 29 -20.57 20.48 -4.42
N GLY A 30 -20.33 20.06 -3.19
CA GLY A 30 -18.97 19.83 -2.70
C GLY A 30 -18.20 18.86 -3.58
N ASP A 31 -16.89 18.94 -3.57
CA ASP A 31 -15.97 18.15 -4.40
C ASP A 31 -15.73 16.74 -3.86
N HIS A 32 -16.25 16.41 -2.66
CA HIS A 32 -16.01 15.12 -1.99
C HIS A 32 -17.34 14.41 -1.72
N CYS A 33 -17.59 13.35 -2.46
CA CYS A 33 -18.87 12.65 -2.44
C CYS A 33 -18.82 11.32 -1.67
N VAL A 34 -19.97 10.86 -1.24
CA VAL A 34 -20.20 9.49 -0.74
C VAL A 34 -21.21 8.81 -1.65
N ALA A 35 -20.90 7.58 -2.06
CA ALA A 35 -21.80 6.73 -2.82
C ALA A 35 -22.02 5.40 -2.07
N ASP A 36 -23.26 4.97 -1.91
CA ASP A 36 -23.60 3.71 -1.25
C ASP A 36 -24.04 2.64 -2.27
N THR A 37 -23.35 1.51 -2.28
CA THR A 37 -23.59 0.44 -3.25
C THR A 37 -24.90 -0.30 -3.03
N ALA A 38 -25.46 -0.29 -1.83
CA ALA A 38 -26.69 -1.01 -1.51
C ALA A 38 -27.95 -0.25 -1.95
N THR A 39 -27.91 1.08 -1.90
CA THR A 39 -29.04 1.95 -2.19
C THR A 39 -28.88 2.77 -3.45
N GLY A 40 -27.65 2.91 -3.95
CA GLY A 40 -27.31 3.84 -5.02
C GLY A 40 -27.36 5.31 -4.58
N ALA A 41 -27.52 5.58 -3.27
CA ALA A 41 -27.53 6.93 -2.74
C ALA A 41 -26.19 7.63 -3.00
N PHE A 42 -26.26 8.92 -3.34
CA PHE A 42 -25.08 9.74 -3.66
C PHE A 42 -25.24 11.14 -3.06
N ARG A 43 -24.25 11.58 -2.29
CA ARG A 43 -24.26 12.90 -1.66
C ARG A 43 -22.86 13.48 -1.60
N CYS A 44 -22.70 14.78 -1.87
CA CYS A 44 -21.42 15.47 -1.88
C CYS A 44 -21.29 16.46 -0.71
N PHE A 45 -20.05 16.76 -0.34
CA PHE A 45 -19.63 17.57 0.79
C PHE A 45 -18.47 18.47 0.37
N ASP A 46 -18.26 19.56 1.08
CA ASP A 46 -17.22 20.56 0.76
C ASP A 46 -15.79 20.09 1.17
N SER A 47 -15.70 19.10 2.05
CA SER A 47 -14.42 18.57 2.49
C SER A 47 -14.36 17.05 2.50
N VAL A 48 -13.16 16.51 2.29
CA VAL A 48 -12.89 15.08 2.41
C VAL A 48 -13.18 14.57 3.83
N GLY A 49 -12.95 15.40 4.86
CA GLY A 49 -13.24 15.06 6.25
C GLY A 49 -14.71 14.84 6.50
N ASP A 50 -15.56 15.73 5.99
CA ASP A 50 -17.03 15.63 6.15
C ASP A 50 -17.58 14.42 5.37
N SER A 51 -17.08 14.17 4.15
CA SER A 51 -17.47 12.99 3.39
C SER A 51 -17.10 11.68 4.10
N PHE A 52 -15.91 11.59 4.67
CA PHE A 52 -15.48 10.42 5.45
C PHE A 52 -16.30 10.24 6.75
N ALA A 53 -16.59 11.33 7.44
CA ALA A 53 -17.45 11.31 8.65
C ALA A 53 -18.85 10.80 8.30
N ALA A 54 -19.47 11.35 7.26
CA ALA A 54 -20.79 10.94 6.78
C ALA A 54 -20.80 9.46 6.30
N ALA A 55 -19.76 9.01 5.59
CA ALA A 55 -19.62 7.63 5.17
C ALA A 55 -19.53 6.67 6.38
N SER A 56 -18.70 7.00 7.36
CA SER A 56 -18.49 6.20 8.57
C SER A 56 -19.70 6.19 9.50
N ALA A 57 -20.50 7.25 9.50
CA ALA A 57 -21.75 7.33 10.25
C ALA A 57 -22.93 6.64 9.56
N GLY A 58 -22.80 6.23 8.28
CA GLY A 58 -23.91 5.69 7.48
C GLY A 58 -24.98 6.73 7.15
N GLU A 59 -24.59 8.00 7.05
CA GLU A 59 -25.52 9.09 6.74
C GLU A 59 -25.96 9.12 5.27
N VAL A 60 -25.22 8.44 4.41
CA VAL A 60 -25.52 8.31 2.99
C VAL A 60 -25.75 6.83 2.68
N GLY A 61 -27.02 6.46 2.44
CA GLY A 61 -27.41 5.09 2.15
C GLY A 61 -27.56 4.19 3.38
N ALA A 62 -27.32 2.89 3.23
CA ALA A 62 -27.54 1.88 4.26
C ALA A 62 -26.25 1.32 4.86
N SER A 63 -25.08 1.67 4.32
CA SER A 63 -23.79 1.09 4.70
C SER A 63 -22.87 2.13 5.33
N ALA A 64 -22.24 1.76 6.45
CA ALA A 64 -21.24 2.58 7.13
C ALA A 64 -19.78 2.11 6.90
N THR A 65 -19.57 1.10 6.07
CA THR A 65 -18.25 0.55 5.81
C THR A 65 -17.72 1.12 4.50
N VAL A 66 -16.58 1.81 4.56
CA VAL A 66 -15.89 2.27 3.36
C VAL A 66 -15.20 1.09 2.66
N ILE A 67 -15.54 0.84 1.41
CA ILE A 67 -14.97 -0.23 0.58
C ILE A 67 -14.00 0.28 -0.49
N SER A 68 -14.12 1.56 -0.88
CA SER A 68 -13.21 2.21 -1.82
C SER A 68 -13.24 3.72 -1.66
N VAL A 69 -12.18 4.38 -2.12
CA VAL A 69 -12.16 5.81 -2.44
C VAL A 69 -11.64 5.96 -3.86
N LEU A 70 -12.39 6.67 -4.69
CA LEU A 70 -12.05 7.01 -6.06
C LEU A 70 -11.65 8.47 -6.11
N TYR A 71 -10.59 8.81 -6.86
CA TYR A 71 -10.04 10.16 -6.92
C TYR A 71 -10.00 10.68 -8.34
N GLU A 72 -10.27 11.98 -8.48
CA GLU A 72 -10.24 12.68 -9.77
C GLU A 72 -8.85 12.70 -10.40
N HIS A 73 -7.81 12.87 -9.59
CA HIS A 73 -6.46 12.98 -10.10
C HIS A 73 -5.60 11.77 -9.72
N ALA A 74 -4.51 11.60 -10.44
CA ALA A 74 -3.49 10.61 -10.11
C ALA A 74 -2.90 10.88 -8.71
N ASN A 75 -2.36 9.84 -8.09
CA ASN A 75 -1.74 9.88 -6.76
C ASN A 75 -2.69 10.38 -5.64
N PHE A 76 -3.97 10.01 -5.76
CA PHE A 76 -4.99 10.26 -4.73
C PHE A 76 -5.29 11.75 -4.52
N GLY A 77 -5.15 12.55 -5.58
CA GLY A 77 -5.38 13.98 -5.56
C GLY A 77 -6.74 14.38 -6.12
N GLY A 78 -7.08 15.66 -5.93
CA GLY A 78 -8.33 16.25 -6.41
C GLY A 78 -9.55 15.88 -5.58
N ALA A 79 -10.70 16.04 -6.19
CA ALA A 79 -11.98 15.63 -5.64
C ALA A 79 -12.06 14.10 -5.47
N SER A 80 -13.00 13.59 -4.63
CA SER A 80 -13.08 12.16 -4.34
C SER A 80 -14.49 11.63 -4.18
N VAL A 81 -14.69 10.34 -4.46
CA VAL A 81 -15.90 9.59 -4.11
C VAL A 81 -15.52 8.49 -3.12
N THR A 82 -16.00 8.62 -1.89
CA THR A 82 -15.94 7.57 -0.88
C THR A 82 -17.08 6.60 -1.12
N VAL A 83 -16.78 5.36 -1.45
CA VAL A 83 -17.78 4.32 -1.71
C VAL A 83 -17.99 3.49 -0.46
N THR A 84 -19.25 3.39 -0.02
CA THR A 84 -19.68 2.56 1.10
C THR A 84 -20.41 1.30 0.62
N GLY A 85 -20.27 0.23 1.41
CA GLY A 85 -20.89 -1.05 1.11
C GLY A 85 -20.62 -2.05 2.23
N SER A 86 -20.91 -3.33 2.00
CA SER A 86 -20.50 -4.41 2.88
C SER A 86 -19.06 -4.83 2.59
N PRO A 87 -18.30 -5.37 3.56
CA PRO A 87 -17.03 -6.03 3.24
C PRO A 87 -17.22 -7.08 2.15
N CYS A 88 -16.28 -7.14 1.19
CA CYS A 88 -16.42 -8.08 0.07
C CYS A 88 -16.17 -9.52 0.52
N THR A 89 -17.11 -10.41 0.22
CA THR A 89 -17.07 -11.85 0.52
C THR A 89 -17.24 -12.67 -0.76
N GLU A 90 -16.83 -13.93 -0.74
CA GLU A 90 -16.99 -14.82 -1.92
C GLU A 90 -18.45 -14.91 -2.36
N GLY A 91 -18.66 -14.82 -3.67
CA GLY A 91 -19.96 -14.94 -4.31
C GLY A 91 -20.86 -13.71 -4.21
N THR A 92 -20.37 -12.60 -3.63
CA THR A 92 -21.12 -11.34 -3.56
C THR A 92 -20.44 -10.25 -4.37
N ASN A 93 -21.20 -9.57 -5.22
CA ASN A 93 -20.78 -8.38 -5.93
C ASN A 93 -21.56 -7.18 -5.42
N GLN A 94 -20.89 -6.03 -5.35
CA GLN A 94 -21.50 -4.75 -5.05
C GLN A 94 -21.20 -3.81 -6.21
N THR A 95 -22.15 -3.00 -6.60
CA THR A 95 -22.06 -2.31 -7.90
C THR A 95 -22.53 -0.87 -7.81
N LEU A 96 -21.92 -0.03 -8.65
CA LEU A 96 -22.46 1.27 -9.03
C LEU A 96 -22.52 1.30 -10.56
N GLY A 97 -23.71 1.14 -11.13
CA GLY A 97 -23.95 1.07 -12.56
C GLY A 97 -23.71 2.38 -13.30
N PHE A 98 -23.70 3.49 -12.56
CA PHE A 98 -23.37 4.81 -13.10
C PHE A 98 -22.79 5.70 -12.00
N LEU A 99 -21.71 6.41 -12.31
CA LEU A 99 -21.00 7.28 -11.37
C LEU A 99 -21.50 8.73 -11.39
N GLY A 100 -22.58 9.03 -12.12
CA GLY A 100 -23.19 10.36 -12.17
C GLY A 100 -22.23 11.42 -12.73
N ASP A 101 -22.07 12.52 -12.01
CA ASP A 101 -21.17 13.63 -12.38
C ASP A 101 -19.68 13.23 -12.32
N TRP A 102 -19.37 12.03 -11.83
CA TRP A 102 -18.02 11.45 -11.76
C TRP A 102 -17.69 10.58 -12.96
N ASN A 103 -18.61 10.46 -13.91
CA ASN A 103 -18.35 9.81 -15.19
C ASN A 103 -17.13 10.43 -15.87
N ASP A 104 -16.20 9.59 -16.30
CA ASP A 104 -14.99 9.98 -17.02
C ASP A 104 -14.04 10.95 -16.26
N LYS A 105 -13.99 10.83 -14.92
CA LYS A 105 -13.13 11.67 -14.09
C LYS A 105 -12.15 10.90 -13.21
N ILE A 106 -12.27 9.59 -13.11
CA ILE A 106 -11.48 8.81 -12.15
C ILE A 106 -10.09 8.50 -12.70
N SER A 107 -9.06 8.94 -11.96
CA SER A 107 -7.65 8.70 -12.30
C SER A 107 -6.91 7.79 -11.31
N SER A 108 -7.36 7.71 -10.04
CA SER A 108 -6.75 6.83 -9.03
C SER A 108 -7.79 6.33 -8.02
N PHE A 109 -7.41 5.32 -7.24
CA PHE A 109 -8.33 4.66 -6.32
C PHE A 109 -7.60 4.03 -5.13
N GLN A 110 -8.35 3.76 -4.07
CA GLN A 110 -7.97 2.89 -2.95
C GLN A 110 -9.12 1.92 -2.68
N THR A 111 -8.80 0.67 -2.37
CA THR A 111 -9.79 -0.36 -2.01
C THR A 111 -9.52 -0.89 -0.61
N PHE A 112 -10.60 -1.25 0.11
CA PHE A 112 -10.57 -1.71 1.50
C PHE A 112 -11.51 -2.90 1.70
N ASN A 113 -11.44 -3.54 2.87
CA ASN A 113 -12.39 -4.58 3.30
C ASN A 113 -12.50 -5.75 2.33
N ASN A 114 -11.33 -6.20 1.80
CA ASN A 114 -11.17 -7.28 0.84
C ASN A 114 -11.86 -7.05 -0.51
N CYS A 115 -12.20 -5.80 -0.83
CA CYS A 115 -12.81 -5.45 -2.09
C CYS A 115 -11.75 -5.29 -3.18
N TYR A 116 -11.92 -6.06 -4.24
CA TYR A 116 -11.29 -5.98 -5.54
C TYR A 116 -12.18 -5.11 -6.42
N ILE A 117 -11.62 -4.22 -7.21
CA ILE A 117 -12.37 -3.30 -8.05
C ILE A 117 -12.20 -3.64 -9.53
N THR A 118 -13.32 -3.67 -10.26
CA THR A 118 -13.35 -3.65 -11.72
C THR A 118 -14.02 -2.35 -12.15
N MET A 119 -13.26 -1.47 -12.79
CA MET A 119 -13.76 -0.24 -13.42
C MET A 119 -14.12 -0.52 -14.87
N TYR A 120 -15.27 -0.01 -15.33
CA TYR A 120 -15.76 -0.13 -16.70
C TYR A 120 -15.78 1.24 -17.37
N GLU A 121 -15.46 1.25 -18.67
CA GLU A 121 -15.40 2.46 -19.50
C GLU A 121 -16.78 3.12 -19.67
N HIS A 122 -17.86 2.33 -19.68
CA HIS A 122 -19.22 2.83 -19.89
C HIS A 122 -20.12 2.48 -18.70
N ALA A 123 -21.26 3.20 -18.61
CA ALA A 123 -22.33 2.87 -17.67
C ALA A 123 -22.84 1.43 -17.88
N GLU A 124 -23.51 0.89 -16.85
CA GLU A 124 -24.09 -0.46 -16.87
C GLU A 124 -23.09 -1.56 -17.22
N TYR A 125 -21.83 -1.38 -16.77
CA TYR A 125 -20.76 -2.39 -16.87
C TYR A 125 -20.39 -2.76 -18.30
N GLN A 126 -20.38 -1.76 -19.19
CA GLN A 126 -20.06 -1.94 -20.61
C GLN A 126 -18.68 -1.37 -20.94
N GLY A 127 -18.14 -1.75 -22.12
CA GLY A 127 -16.89 -1.22 -22.67
C GLY A 127 -15.64 -1.91 -22.13
N GLY A 128 -14.51 -1.22 -22.24
CA GLY A 128 -13.22 -1.67 -21.72
C GLY A 128 -13.20 -1.73 -20.20
N THR A 129 -12.33 -2.58 -19.63
CA THR A 129 -12.20 -2.73 -18.18
C THR A 129 -10.75 -2.58 -17.72
N GLN A 130 -10.57 -2.14 -16.48
CA GLN A 130 -9.34 -2.31 -15.72
C GLN A 130 -9.67 -2.78 -14.31
N GLU A 131 -8.93 -3.77 -13.87
CA GLU A 131 -9.12 -4.44 -12.59
C GLU A 131 -7.95 -4.16 -11.65
N TRP A 132 -8.19 -4.25 -10.35
CA TRP A 132 -7.17 -4.04 -9.35
C TRP A 132 -7.39 -4.86 -8.09
N TYR A 133 -6.31 -5.12 -7.35
CA TYR A 133 -6.30 -6.03 -6.19
C TYR A 133 -7.21 -5.56 -5.05
N ALA A 134 -7.57 -6.52 -4.20
CA ALA A 134 -8.19 -6.23 -2.91
C ALA A 134 -7.21 -5.54 -1.95
N ASN A 135 -7.73 -4.59 -1.17
CA ASN A 135 -6.97 -3.84 -0.17
C ASN A 135 -5.70 -3.17 -0.74
N ASP A 136 -5.78 -2.65 -1.95
CA ASP A 136 -4.66 -2.00 -2.64
C ASP A 136 -5.05 -0.58 -3.09
N SER A 137 -4.09 0.11 -3.66
CA SER A 137 -4.26 1.47 -4.16
C SER A 137 -3.36 1.71 -5.37
N GLY A 138 -3.79 2.57 -6.28
CA GLY A 138 -3.01 2.85 -7.47
C GLY A 138 -3.66 3.88 -8.40
N ASN A 139 -2.96 4.13 -9.50
CA ASN A 139 -3.45 4.96 -10.59
C ASN A 139 -4.01 4.09 -11.71
N TYR A 140 -5.08 4.53 -12.35
CA TYR A 140 -5.54 3.91 -13.58
C TYR A 140 -4.54 4.16 -14.70
N GLY A 141 -4.34 3.15 -15.55
CA GLY A 141 -3.51 3.27 -16.74
C GLY A 141 -4.20 4.12 -17.82
N SER A 142 -3.45 4.52 -18.85
CA SER A 142 -3.92 5.37 -19.97
C SER A 142 -5.20 4.87 -20.66
N ASN A 143 -5.52 3.57 -20.50
CA ASN A 143 -6.74 2.99 -21.09
C ASN A 143 -7.99 3.32 -20.29
N MET A 144 -7.89 3.58 -18.99
CA MET A 144 -9.01 3.81 -18.07
C MET A 144 -8.92 5.14 -17.32
N ASN A 145 -7.77 5.83 -17.37
CA ASN A 145 -7.64 7.17 -16.79
C ASN A 145 -8.67 8.10 -17.44
N ASP A 146 -9.49 8.75 -16.64
CA ASP A 146 -10.57 9.66 -17.06
C ASP A 146 -11.57 9.03 -18.03
N LYS A 147 -11.90 7.74 -17.82
CA LYS A 147 -12.88 7.01 -18.65
C LYS A 147 -13.84 6.15 -17.86
N GLY A 148 -13.64 6.03 -16.56
CA GLY A 148 -14.47 5.17 -15.71
C GLY A 148 -15.87 5.70 -15.52
N SER A 149 -16.88 4.89 -15.86
CA SER A 149 -18.32 5.24 -15.79
C SER A 149 -19.11 4.37 -14.83
N SER A 150 -18.69 3.13 -14.58
CA SER A 150 -19.32 2.21 -13.64
C SER A 150 -18.29 1.30 -12.98
N VAL A 151 -18.63 0.76 -11.80
CA VAL A 151 -17.72 -0.10 -11.02
C VAL A 151 -18.43 -1.32 -10.46
N VAL A 152 -17.68 -2.40 -10.36
CA VAL A 152 -18.05 -3.63 -9.63
C VAL A 152 -17.01 -3.89 -8.56
N TYR A 153 -17.46 -4.13 -7.34
CA TYR A 153 -16.64 -4.59 -6.22
C TYR A 153 -16.97 -6.05 -5.93
N SER A 154 -15.95 -6.88 -5.82
CA SER A 154 -16.08 -8.29 -5.48
C SER A 154 -14.96 -8.72 -4.54
N ARG A 155 -15.04 -9.94 -3.98
CA ARG A 155 -13.92 -10.54 -3.26
C ARG A 155 -12.85 -10.95 -4.26
N GLY A 156 -11.73 -10.26 -4.26
CA GLY A 156 -10.56 -10.58 -5.07
C GLY A 156 -9.34 -10.96 -4.23
N PRO A 157 -8.23 -11.35 -4.87
CA PRO A 157 -6.99 -11.62 -4.18
C PRO A 157 -6.28 -10.34 -3.76
N SER A 158 -5.65 -10.36 -2.60
CA SER A 158 -4.57 -9.42 -2.30
C SER A 158 -3.29 -9.86 -3.01
N ARG A 159 -2.35 -8.92 -3.17
CA ARG A 159 -1.00 -9.23 -3.71
C ARG A 159 -0.30 -10.29 -2.88
N ALA A 160 -0.47 -10.24 -1.56
CA ALA A 160 0.13 -11.20 -0.63
C ALA A 160 -0.48 -12.61 -0.80
N GLU A 161 -1.79 -12.75 -0.99
CA GLU A 161 -2.43 -14.03 -1.27
C GLU A 161 -1.91 -14.64 -2.56
N LEU A 162 -1.83 -13.86 -3.64
CA LEU A 162 -1.27 -14.32 -4.91
C LEU A 162 0.17 -14.80 -4.75
N LEU A 163 1.03 -14.04 -4.07
CA LEU A 163 2.42 -14.44 -3.86
C LEU A 163 2.55 -15.68 -2.95
N LYS A 164 1.69 -15.85 -1.95
CA LYS A 164 1.64 -17.08 -1.14
C LYS A 164 1.23 -18.31 -1.94
N ASP A 165 0.39 -18.13 -2.95
CA ASP A 165 -0.01 -19.22 -3.85
C ASP A 165 1.12 -19.66 -4.79
N CYS A 166 2.12 -18.82 -5.04
CA CYS A 166 3.25 -19.07 -5.91
C CYS A 166 3.97 -20.39 -5.55
N GLY A 167 3.89 -21.37 -6.45
CA GLY A 167 4.45 -22.71 -6.27
C GLY A 167 3.71 -23.63 -5.32
N ASN A 168 2.64 -23.17 -4.67
CA ASN A 168 1.79 -23.97 -3.79
C ASN A 168 0.45 -24.32 -4.46
N ALA A 169 -0.24 -23.32 -5.01
CA ALA A 169 -1.55 -23.47 -5.65
C ALA A 169 -1.50 -23.14 -7.16
N THR A 170 -0.40 -22.57 -7.64
CA THR A 170 -0.22 -22.24 -9.05
C THR A 170 0.39 -23.40 -9.84
N LYS A 171 0.01 -23.55 -11.11
CA LYS A 171 0.69 -24.39 -12.08
C LYS A 171 2.06 -23.80 -12.46
N THR A 172 2.08 -22.49 -12.73
CA THR A 172 3.32 -21.73 -12.95
C THR A 172 3.31 -20.45 -12.14
N CYS A 173 4.48 -20.03 -11.69
CA CYS A 173 4.72 -18.74 -11.08
C CYS A 173 6.11 -18.28 -11.50
N ASN A 174 6.17 -17.23 -12.29
CA ASN A 174 7.41 -16.73 -12.86
C ASN A 174 7.69 -15.32 -12.34
N ALA A 175 8.89 -15.10 -11.85
CA ALA A 175 9.38 -13.78 -11.48
C ALA A 175 10.09 -13.13 -12.67
N HIS A 176 9.79 -11.86 -12.90
CA HIS A 176 10.42 -10.98 -13.87
C HIS A 176 11.04 -9.80 -13.14
N VAL A 177 12.36 -9.64 -13.26
CA VAL A 177 13.09 -8.52 -12.65
C VAL A 177 13.50 -7.56 -13.76
N ASP A 178 12.78 -6.45 -13.84
CA ASP A 178 12.83 -5.53 -14.98
C ASP A 178 13.76 -4.35 -14.73
N GLN A 179 13.88 -3.93 -13.48
CA GLN A 179 14.66 -2.76 -13.09
C GLN A 179 15.55 -3.08 -11.89
N ARG A 180 16.71 -2.45 -11.88
CA ARG A 180 17.67 -2.49 -10.76
C ARG A 180 18.05 -1.06 -10.40
N GLY A 181 17.98 -0.72 -9.11
CA GLY A 181 18.55 0.51 -8.58
C GLY A 181 20.07 0.37 -8.32
N GLN A 182 20.68 1.46 -7.92
CA GLN A 182 22.05 1.45 -7.44
C GLN A 182 22.15 0.76 -6.08
N ASP A 183 23.26 0.03 -5.85
CA ASP A 183 23.55 -0.53 -4.54
C ASP A 183 23.79 0.63 -3.55
N PHE A 184 23.30 0.48 -2.33
CA PHE A 184 23.38 1.52 -1.30
C PHE A 184 23.74 0.94 0.06
N TYR A 185 24.17 1.78 0.99
CA TYR A 185 24.41 1.36 2.37
C TYR A 185 23.11 1.43 3.16
N GLY A 186 22.74 0.31 3.77
CA GLY A 186 21.58 0.22 4.65
C GLY A 186 21.77 0.95 5.98
N ASN A 187 20.77 0.88 6.83
CA ASN A 187 20.83 1.53 8.14
C ASN A 187 21.92 0.94 9.04
N TRP A 188 22.57 1.82 9.81
CA TRP A 188 23.50 1.39 10.85
C TRP A 188 22.78 0.62 11.94
N GLY A 189 23.30 -0.57 12.27
CA GLY A 189 22.80 -1.37 13.36
C GLY A 189 23.93 -1.85 14.26
N ARG A 190 23.64 -1.95 15.55
CA ARG A 190 24.58 -2.43 16.54
C ARG A 190 24.82 -3.93 16.37
N VAL A 191 26.10 -4.30 16.20
CA VAL A 191 26.56 -5.71 16.16
C VAL A 191 26.88 -6.19 17.57
N ASP A 192 27.73 -5.45 18.28
CA ASP A 192 28.16 -5.81 19.63
C ASP A 192 28.51 -4.58 20.48
N THR A 193 28.53 -4.77 21.80
CA THR A 193 28.84 -3.69 22.74
C THR A 193 29.65 -4.24 23.93
N VAL A 194 30.68 -3.51 24.33
CA VAL A 194 31.45 -3.79 25.53
C VAL A 194 31.39 -2.62 26.49
N PHE A 195 31.31 -2.90 27.76
CA PHE A 195 31.34 -1.92 28.86
C PHE A 195 32.60 -2.13 29.70
N ASN A 196 33.40 -1.08 29.89
CA ASN A 196 34.56 -1.14 30.78
C ASN A 196 34.17 -0.67 32.19
N CYS A 197 33.88 -1.62 33.06
CA CYS A 197 33.59 -1.39 34.47
C CYS A 197 34.86 -1.42 35.38
N SER A 198 36.05 -1.67 34.82
CA SER A 198 37.29 -1.73 35.55
C SER A 198 37.90 -0.34 35.78
N ALA A 199 38.93 -0.27 36.62
CA ALA A 199 39.69 0.95 36.84
C ALA A 199 40.75 1.22 35.75
N ASN A 200 41.03 0.22 34.89
CA ASN A 200 42.09 0.29 33.88
C ASN A 200 41.52 0.32 32.47
N LYS A 201 42.26 0.87 31.53
CA LYS A 201 41.99 0.74 30.10
C LYS A 201 42.04 -0.76 29.69
N ILE A 202 41.07 -1.18 28.90
CA ILE A 202 41.02 -2.56 28.37
C ILE A 202 41.16 -2.53 26.87
N THR A 203 41.77 -3.57 26.31
CA THR A 203 41.75 -3.89 24.88
C THR A 203 40.99 -5.17 24.66
N GLN A 204 39.96 -5.15 23.83
CA GLN A 204 39.10 -6.31 23.61
C GLN A 204 38.78 -6.46 22.14
N VAL A 205 38.71 -7.70 21.68
CA VAL A 205 38.07 -8.03 20.41
C VAL A 205 36.57 -8.11 20.65
N ILE A 206 35.83 -7.31 19.92
CA ILE A 206 34.36 -7.34 19.92
C ILE A 206 33.84 -7.71 18.54
N GLY A 207 32.78 -8.46 18.52
CA GLY A 207 32.12 -8.86 17.30
C GLY A 207 31.22 -10.07 17.50
N LYS A 208 30.31 -10.20 16.57
CA LYS A 208 29.36 -11.30 16.50
C LYS A 208 28.98 -11.55 15.07
N ARG A 209 28.28 -12.65 14.85
CA ARG A 209 27.52 -12.86 13.63
C ARG A 209 26.37 -11.86 13.59
N ASP A 210 26.35 -11.02 12.56
CA ASP A 210 25.34 -9.98 12.34
C ASP A 210 24.45 -10.42 11.18
N THR A 211 23.16 -10.62 11.46
CA THR A 211 22.16 -11.02 10.47
C THR A 211 21.35 -9.79 10.06
N ARG A 212 21.21 -9.58 8.76
CA ARG A 212 20.42 -8.51 8.16
C ARG A 212 19.46 -9.09 7.15
N SER A 213 18.20 -8.70 7.28
CA SER A 213 17.13 -9.12 6.37
C SER A 213 16.74 -7.98 5.44
N GLY A 214 16.30 -8.35 4.26
CA GLY A 214 15.70 -7.47 3.28
C GLY A 214 14.22 -7.21 3.58
N LYS A 215 13.58 -6.49 2.67
CA LYS A 215 12.14 -6.23 2.67
C LYS A 215 11.58 -6.27 1.25
N ASN A 216 10.29 -6.37 1.12
CA ASN A 216 9.57 -6.31 -0.15
C ASN A 216 8.30 -5.45 0.00
N THR A 217 7.64 -5.13 -1.12
CA THR A 217 6.43 -4.27 -1.12
C THR A 217 5.23 -4.85 -0.38
N VAL A 218 5.25 -6.14 -0.07
CA VAL A 218 4.21 -6.84 0.72
C VAL A 218 4.73 -7.33 2.08
N SER A 219 5.85 -6.77 2.56
CA SER A 219 6.57 -7.23 3.76
C SER A 219 5.75 -7.18 5.06
N ASN A 220 4.73 -6.35 5.14
CA ASN A 220 3.83 -6.32 6.30
C ASN A 220 2.99 -7.60 6.43
N GLU A 221 2.77 -8.31 5.32
CA GLU A 221 1.97 -9.54 5.26
C GLU A 221 2.81 -10.80 5.07
N ILE A 222 4.01 -10.67 4.47
CA ILE A 222 4.90 -11.80 4.13
C ILE A 222 6.32 -11.50 4.59
N SER A 223 6.79 -12.24 5.58
CA SER A 223 8.18 -12.14 6.05
C SER A 223 9.16 -12.70 5.01
N VAL A 224 10.27 -12.00 4.76
CA VAL A 224 11.33 -12.45 3.86
C VAL A 224 12.07 -13.70 4.38
N SER A 225 11.99 -13.99 5.68
CA SER A 225 12.63 -15.17 6.30
C SER A 225 11.80 -16.45 6.21
N ALA A 226 10.57 -16.38 5.68
CA ALA A 226 9.63 -17.51 5.69
C ALA A 226 9.90 -18.58 4.60
N GLY A 227 10.91 -18.41 3.75
CA GLY A 227 11.28 -19.40 2.72
C GLY A 227 10.25 -19.59 1.60
N PHE A 228 9.41 -18.61 1.35
CA PHE A 228 8.43 -18.67 0.27
C PHE A 228 9.07 -18.84 -1.11
N LYS A 229 8.45 -19.68 -1.93
CA LYS A 229 8.96 -19.97 -3.27
C LYS A 229 9.12 -18.72 -4.14
N PHE A 230 8.21 -17.75 -4.07
CA PHE A 230 8.33 -16.52 -4.85
C PHE A 230 9.60 -15.72 -4.53
N LEU A 231 10.09 -15.75 -3.28
CA LEU A 231 11.36 -15.10 -2.90
C LEU A 231 12.56 -15.82 -3.55
N VAL A 232 12.50 -17.15 -3.64
CA VAL A 232 13.51 -17.95 -4.33
C VAL A 232 13.48 -17.65 -5.84
N ASP A 233 12.30 -17.65 -6.45
CA ASP A 233 12.11 -17.38 -7.88
C ASP A 233 12.59 -15.96 -8.25
N TRP A 234 12.37 -14.97 -7.38
CA TRP A 234 12.93 -13.63 -7.53
C TRP A 234 14.45 -13.62 -7.56
N SER A 235 15.10 -14.33 -6.63
CA SER A 235 16.55 -14.42 -6.56
C SER A 235 17.13 -15.05 -7.81
N VAL A 236 16.48 -16.11 -8.33
CA VAL A 236 16.86 -16.77 -9.59
C VAL A 236 16.67 -15.84 -10.79
N ALA A 237 15.54 -15.14 -10.87
CA ALA A 237 15.27 -14.18 -11.94
C ALA A 237 16.28 -13.03 -11.93
N TYR A 238 16.57 -12.47 -10.75
CA TYR A 238 17.58 -11.42 -10.59
C TYR A 238 18.96 -11.88 -11.09
N LYS A 239 19.40 -13.07 -10.67
CA LYS A 239 20.69 -13.65 -11.13
C LYS A 239 20.70 -13.85 -12.64
N ARG A 240 19.62 -14.36 -13.21
CA ARG A 240 19.49 -14.58 -14.66
C ARG A 240 19.59 -13.26 -15.44
N THR A 241 18.91 -12.21 -14.96
CA THR A 241 18.85 -10.91 -15.64
C THR A 241 20.15 -10.11 -15.49
N TRP A 242 20.76 -10.11 -14.31
CA TRP A 242 21.85 -9.20 -13.97
C TRP A 242 23.20 -9.90 -13.74
N GLY A 243 23.25 -11.23 -13.75
CA GLY A 243 24.47 -12.01 -13.51
C GLY A 243 25.01 -11.91 -12.07
N GLN A 244 24.23 -11.40 -11.13
CA GLN A 244 24.62 -11.15 -9.75
C GLN A 244 23.70 -11.88 -8.78
N GLU A 245 24.24 -12.28 -7.61
CA GLU A 245 23.44 -12.88 -6.55
C GLU A 245 22.51 -11.85 -5.91
N TRP A 246 21.31 -12.32 -5.51
CA TRP A 246 20.36 -11.61 -4.69
C TRP A 246 20.23 -12.33 -3.36
N GLY A 247 20.28 -11.57 -2.26
CA GLY A 247 20.03 -12.11 -0.92
C GLY A 247 18.81 -11.46 -0.29
N TRP A 248 17.96 -12.26 0.33
CA TRP A 248 16.89 -11.76 1.20
C TRP A 248 17.35 -11.65 2.66
N GLU A 249 18.40 -12.35 2.99
CA GLU A 249 19.06 -12.31 4.29
C GLU A 249 20.56 -12.55 4.10
N THR A 250 21.39 -11.90 4.92
CA THR A 250 22.82 -12.19 5.01
C THR A 250 23.21 -12.33 6.47
N SER A 251 24.18 -13.20 6.74
CA SER A 251 24.71 -13.41 8.08
C SER A 251 26.23 -13.42 8.02
N GLU A 252 26.84 -12.33 8.47
CA GLU A 252 28.27 -12.09 8.38
C GLU A 252 28.91 -12.03 9.75
N SER A 253 30.08 -12.63 9.91
CA SER A 253 30.92 -12.46 11.10
C SER A 253 31.65 -11.14 10.99
N VAL A 254 31.40 -10.25 11.92
CA VAL A 254 31.97 -8.90 11.97
C VAL A 254 32.68 -8.74 13.30
N GLU A 255 33.98 -8.50 13.29
CA GLU A 255 34.77 -8.31 14.50
C GLU A 255 35.81 -7.20 14.35
N THR A 256 36.18 -6.59 15.45
CA THR A 256 37.27 -5.61 15.51
C THR A 256 37.89 -5.57 16.90
N ARG A 257 39.15 -5.12 16.96
CA ARG A 257 39.83 -4.85 18.23
C ARG A 257 39.64 -3.39 18.62
N ILE A 258 39.17 -3.15 19.83
CA ILE A 258 38.95 -1.80 20.36
C ILE A 258 39.57 -1.62 21.73
N GLU A 259 39.93 -0.39 22.02
CA GLU A 259 40.37 0.05 23.33
C GLU A 259 39.26 0.83 24.01
N VAL A 260 38.96 0.50 25.25
CA VAL A 260 37.89 1.14 26.02
C VAL A 260 38.41 1.67 27.33
N ASN A 261 38.31 2.96 27.53
CA ASN A 261 38.74 3.65 28.78
C ASN A 261 37.85 3.25 29.98
N PRO A 262 38.35 3.37 31.20
CA PRO A 262 37.56 3.13 32.41
C PRO A 262 36.27 3.95 32.45
N GLY A 263 35.15 3.31 32.71
CA GLY A 263 33.84 3.96 32.76
C GLY A 263 33.25 4.36 31.43
N TYR A 264 33.81 3.86 30.31
CA TYR A 264 33.25 4.01 28.95
C TYR A 264 32.63 2.72 28.48
N TRP A 265 31.73 2.86 27.50
CA TRP A 265 31.32 1.74 26.64
C TRP A 265 31.82 2.00 25.22
N ALA A 266 31.98 0.92 24.46
CA ALA A 266 32.23 0.97 23.04
C ALA A 266 31.39 -0.08 22.33
N GLY A 267 31.01 0.20 21.09
CA GLY A 267 30.21 -0.68 20.25
C GLY A 267 30.77 -0.77 18.84
N LEU A 268 30.46 -1.88 18.19
CA LEU A 268 30.70 -2.11 16.79
C LEU A 268 29.35 -2.01 16.06
N ASP A 269 29.26 -1.07 15.12
CA ASP A 269 28.09 -0.90 14.24
C ASP A 269 28.45 -1.37 12.84
N ARG A 270 27.46 -1.90 12.11
CA ARG A 270 27.54 -2.28 10.70
C ARG A 270 26.42 -1.64 9.90
N SER A 271 26.74 -1.21 8.68
CA SER A 271 25.81 -0.80 7.63
C SER A 271 26.04 -1.73 6.43
N PRO A 272 25.13 -2.67 6.13
CA PRO A 272 25.30 -3.62 5.03
C PRO A 272 25.19 -2.90 3.67
N VAL A 273 25.78 -3.49 2.63
CA VAL A 273 25.44 -3.12 1.25
C VAL A 273 24.09 -3.74 0.91
N MET A 274 23.17 -2.92 0.43
CA MET A 274 21.82 -3.31 0.03
C MET A 274 21.64 -3.16 -1.47
N LYS A 275 20.87 -4.06 -2.06
CA LYS A 275 20.41 -4.02 -3.44
C LYS A 275 18.93 -3.72 -3.46
N VAL A 276 18.48 -3.02 -4.51
CA VAL A 276 17.07 -2.79 -4.77
C VAL A 276 16.74 -3.17 -6.21
N ALA A 277 15.60 -3.82 -6.40
CA ALA A 277 15.11 -4.18 -7.72
C ALA A 277 13.59 -4.17 -7.75
N SER A 278 13.01 -3.95 -8.93
CA SER A 278 11.56 -4.02 -9.15
C SER A 278 11.23 -4.83 -10.40
N GLY A 279 9.97 -5.27 -10.45
CA GLY A 279 9.47 -6.11 -11.53
C GLY A 279 8.08 -6.64 -11.26
N SER A 280 7.81 -7.85 -11.71
CA SER A 280 6.47 -8.44 -11.65
C SER A 280 6.53 -9.96 -11.46
N TYR A 281 5.37 -10.53 -11.19
CA TYR A 281 5.12 -11.97 -11.28
C TYR A 281 3.97 -12.23 -12.23
N ASP A 282 4.05 -13.30 -13.01
CA ASP A 282 2.92 -13.92 -13.68
C ASP A 282 2.64 -15.31 -13.08
N MET A 283 1.37 -15.60 -12.91
CA MET A 283 0.90 -16.83 -12.28
C MET A 283 -0.22 -17.46 -13.11
N TRP A 284 -0.17 -18.78 -13.28
CA TRP A 284 -1.21 -19.55 -13.95
C TRP A 284 -1.78 -20.62 -13.02
N TYR A 285 -3.09 -20.74 -12.98
CA TYR A 285 -3.83 -21.72 -12.20
C TYR A 285 -4.52 -22.74 -13.12
N ASP A 286 -4.49 -24.02 -12.78
CA ASP A 286 -5.19 -25.07 -13.56
C ASP A 286 -6.72 -24.89 -13.51
N LYS A 287 -7.23 -24.43 -12.37
CA LYS A 287 -8.64 -24.06 -12.22
C LYS A 287 -8.72 -22.55 -12.02
N ARG A 288 -9.82 -21.96 -12.52
CA ARG A 288 -10.07 -20.53 -12.27
C ARG A 288 -10.05 -20.23 -10.77
N ARG A 289 -9.31 -19.21 -10.41
CA ARG A 289 -9.23 -18.69 -9.05
C ARG A 289 -9.59 -17.21 -9.08
N TRP A 290 -10.55 -16.82 -8.26
CA TRP A 290 -11.18 -15.48 -8.35
C TRP A 290 -11.61 -15.10 -9.79
N GLY A 291 -12.21 -16.07 -10.52
CA GLY A 291 -12.72 -15.85 -11.87
C GLY A 291 -11.71 -16.04 -13.00
N HIS A 292 -10.41 -16.09 -12.75
CA HIS A 292 -9.37 -16.10 -13.77
C HIS A 292 -8.42 -17.31 -13.65
N HIS A 293 -7.85 -17.74 -14.79
CA HIS A 293 -6.75 -18.71 -14.84
C HIS A 293 -5.39 -18.05 -14.65
N GLN A 294 -5.26 -16.78 -15.02
CA GLN A 294 -4.00 -16.05 -14.98
C GLN A 294 -4.13 -14.79 -14.11
N TRP A 295 -3.14 -14.61 -13.25
CA TRP A 295 -3.00 -13.43 -12.41
C TRP A 295 -1.60 -12.86 -12.53
N TYR A 296 -1.47 -11.57 -12.29
CA TYR A 296 -0.21 -10.85 -12.28
C TYR A 296 -0.04 -10.13 -10.94
N VAL A 297 1.20 -10.00 -10.47
CA VAL A 297 1.55 -9.06 -9.40
C VAL A 297 2.51 -8.05 -10.00
N TRP A 298 1.99 -6.88 -10.32
CA TRP A 298 2.75 -5.77 -10.87
C TRP A 298 3.41 -4.95 -9.76
N ASN A 299 4.47 -4.18 -10.12
CA ASN A 299 5.16 -3.27 -9.22
C ASN A 299 5.67 -3.94 -7.93
N PHE A 300 6.04 -5.22 -8.02
CA PHE A 300 6.76 -5.84 -6.93
C PHE A 300 8.15 -5.22 -6.84
N SER A 301 8.57 -4.82 -5.65
CA SER A 301 9.94 -4.43 -5.42
C SER A 301 10.48 -5.09 -4.17
N GLY A 302 11.78 -5.39 -4.22
CA GLY A 302 12.52 -5.95 -3.12
C GLY A 302 13.76 -5.12 -2.81
N GLU A 303 14.10 -5.05 -1.53
CA GLU A 303 15.40 -4.63 -1.05
C GLU A 303 16.04 -5.81 -0.33
N GLY A 304 17.29 -6.11 -0.63
CA GLY A 304 17.99 -7.23 0.00
C GLY A 304 19.47 -6.97 0.18
N PRO A 305 20.10 -7.53 1.22
CA PRO A 305 21.54 -7.39 1.41
C PRO A 305 22.32 -8.08 0.31
N ALA A 306 23.43 -7.47 -0.12
CA ALA A 306 24.35 -8.07 -1.09
C ALA A 306 25.05 -9.27 -0.43
N PRO A 307 24.91 -10.51 -0.99
CA PRO A 307 25.53 -11.68 -0.42
C PRO A 307 27.06 -11.60 -0.44
N GLY A 308 27.71 -12.04 0.64
CA GLY A 308 29.17 -12.07 0.75
C GLY A 308 29.85 -10.72 0.86
N VAL A 309 29.08 -9.64 1.10
CA VAL A 309 29.61 -8.29 1.25
C VAL A 309 29.35 -7.77 2.67
N VAL A 310 30.41 -7.57 3.44
CA VAL A 310 30.31 -7.11 4.84
C VAL A 310 29.68 -5.70 4.94
N GLY A 311 29.94 -4.83 3.98
CA GLY A 311 29.53 -3.43 4.02
C GLY A 311 30.50 -2.57 4.83
N GLN A 312 29.97 -1.48 5.40
CA GLN A 312 30.75 -0.57 6.25
C GLN A 312 30.62 -0.96 7.72
N THR A 313 31.69 -0.81 8.46
CA THR A 313 31.74 -0.95 9.92
C THR A 313 32.30 0.30 10.56
N ARG A 314 31.86 0.61 11.77
CA ARG A 314 32.42 1.69 12.59
C ARG A 314 32.41 1.31 14.06
N THR A 315 33.38 1.84 14.78
CA THR A 315 33.37 1.79 16.23
C THR A 315 32.80 3.08 16.78
N VAL A 316 31.98 2.96 17.80
CA VAL A 316 31.39 4.09 18.52
C VAL A 316 31.54 3.86 20.01
N GLY A 317 31.58 4.95 20.78
CA GLY A 317 31.67 4.82 22.22
C GLY A 317 31.57 6.16 22.91
N LYS A 318 31.20 6.14 24.17
CA LYS A 318 31.14 7.31 25.04
C LYS A 318 31.31 6.92 26.49
N LYS A 319 31.54 7.92 27.34
CA LYS A 319 31.54 7.77 28.80
C LYS A 319 30.13 7.38 29.24
N MET A 320 30.04 6.36 30.10
CA MET A 320 28.79 5.95 30.70
C MET A 320 28.25 7.01 31.65
N THR A 321 26.97 7.27 31.59
CA THR A 321 26.25 8.04 32.61
C THR A 321 26.27 7.30 33.95
N SER A 322 25.98 7.99 35.07
CA SER A 322 25.90 7.35 36.37
C SER A 322 24.88 6.22 36.44
N ASP A 323 23.75 6.39 35.75
CA ASP A 323 22.67 5.39 35.70
C ASP A 323 23.02 4.20 34.78
N GLU A 324 23.67 4.46 33.64
CA GLU A 324 24.21 3.39 32.79
C GLU A 324 25.23 2.57 33.57
N LYS A 325 26.15 3.25 34.28
CA LYS A 325 27.17 2.57 35.08
C LYS A 325 26.56 1.74 36.22
N LYS A 326 25.58 2.27 36.94
CA LYS A 326 24.85 1.51 37.97
C LYS A 326 24.16 0.27 37.39
N ARG A 327 23.52 0.41 36.25
CA ARG A 327 22.76 -0.66 35.56
C ARG A 327 23.66 -1.78 35.03
N VAL A 328 24.78 -1.44 34.36
CA VAL A 328 25.63 -2.42 33.68
C VAL A 328 26.80 -2.91 34.53
N CYS A 329 27.35 -2.09 35.43
CA CYS A 329 28.47 -2.46 36.27
C CYS A 329 28.05 -2.96 37.66
N GLY A 330 26.95 -2.49 38.23
CA GLY A 330 26.33 -2.96 39.48
C GLY A 330 27.35 -3.22 40.61
N LYS A 331 27.11 -4.27 41.42
CA LYS A 331 28.03 -4.73 42.47
C LYS A 331 29.25 -5.51 41.96
N SER A 332 29.35 -5.73 40.65
CA SER A 332 30.45 -6.46 39.99
C SER A 332 31.45 -5.49 39.35
N ALA A 333 31.83 -4.43 40.09
CA ALA A 333 32.88 -3.49 39.66
C ALA A 333 34.17 -4.27 39.40
N GLY A 334 34.61 -4.34 38.16
CA GLY A 334 35.80 -5.07 37.71
C GLY A 334 35.55 -6.12 36.61
N LEU A 335 34.30 -6.49 36.34
CA LEU A 335 33.97 -7.40 35.25
C LEU A 335 33.76 -6.68 33.93
N VAL A 336 34.40 -7.16 32.89
CA VAL A 336 34.09 -6.81 31.50
C VAL A 336 32.83 -7.62 31.09
N ARG A 337 31.77 -6.93 30.74
CA ARG A 337 30.54 -7.59 30.25
C ARG A 337 30.37 -7.32 28.76
N SER A 338 30.23 -8.39 27.99
CA SER A 338 29.64 -8.35 26.65
C SER A 338 28.12 -8.52 26.80
N ALA A 339 27.35 -7.51 26.42
CA ALA A 339 25.89 -7.61 26.42
C ALA A 339 25.40 -7.94 25.02
N ALA A 340 24.44 -8.87 24.92
CA ALA A 340 23.67 -8.99 23.69
C ALA A 340 23.00 -7.64 23.44
N ALA A 341 23.10 -7.14 22.21
CA ALA A 341 22.35 -5.93 21.83
C ALA A 341 20.86 -6.20 22.06
N PRO A 342 20.12 -5.27 22.70
CA PRO A 342 18.67 -5.35 22.64
C PRO A 342 18.30 -5.34 21.16
N GLN A 343 17.49 -6.30 20.72
CA GLN A 343 16.88 -6.23 19.40
C GLN A 343 16.18 -4.87 19.32
N ALA A 344 16.52 -4.09 18.31
CA ALA A 344 15.88 -2.81 18.09
C ALA A 344 14.38 -3.12 17.85
N GLU A 345 13.55 -2.75 18.81
CA GLU A 345 12.14 -2.56 18.57
C GLU A 345 12.03 -1.60 17.37
N ASN A 346 11.24 -2.01 16.40
CA ASN A 346 11.01 -1.29 15.15
C ASN A 346 10.76 0.21 15.40
N ALA A 347 11.80 0.99 15.34
CA ALA A 347 11.64 2.43 15.19
C ALA A 347 11.06 2.65 13.79
N ALA A 348 9.89 3.26 13.76
CA ALA A 348 9.16 3.62 12.54
C ALA A 348 10.13 4.17 11.49
N ALA A 349 10.15 3.52 10.35
CA ALA A 349 10.96 3.90 9.21
C ALA A 349 10.58 5.32 8.78
N THR A 350 11.48 6.25 8.98
CA THR A 350 11.45 7.51 8.23
C THR A 350 11.62 7.13 6.76
N SER A 351 10.64 7.48 5.96
CA SER A 351 10.52 7.18 4.54
C SER A 351 11.82 7.46 3.79
N ALA A 352 12.37 6.43 3.17
CA ALA A 352 13.33 6.61 2.07
C ALA A 352 12.62 7.37 0.93
N PRO A 353 13.34 8.15 0.12
CA PRO A 353 12.74 8.85 -1.00
C PRO A 353 12.04 7.83 -1.90
N ALA A 354 10.78 8.09 -2.21
CA ALA A 354 9.98 7.27 -3.09
C ALA A 354 10.69 7.13 -4.45
N VAL A 355 10.93 5.89 -4.84
CA VAL A 355 11.27 5.60 -6.24
C VAL A 355 10.05 6.06 -7.05
N PRO A 356 10.21 6.91 -8.10
CA PRO A 356 9.08 7.36 -8.90
C PRO A 356 8.32 6.14 -9.41
N ALA A 357 7.02 6.13 -9.19
CA ALA A 357 6.13 5.08 -9.67
C ALA A 357 6.31 4.94 -11.19
N ALA A 358 6.69 3.74 -11.62
CA ALA A 358 6.70 3.42 -13.03
C ALA A 358 5.26 3.53 -13.57
N PRO A 359 5.06 4.02 -14.81
CA PRO A 359 3.74 4.17 -15.38
C PRO A 359 3.03 2.80 -15.41
N ALA A 360 1.77 2.79 -15.01
CA ALA A 360 0.91 1.62 -15.04
C ALA A 360 0.93 0.97 -16.43
N VAL A 361 1.38 -0.28 -16.49
CA VAL A 361 1.46 -1.04 -17.74
C VAL A 361 0.24 -1.94 -17.85
N ARG A 362 -0.35 -1.94 -19.02
CA ARG A 362 -1.58 -2.58 -19.50
C ARG A 362 -1.75 -4.03 -19.07
N VAL A 363 -2.94 -4.34 -18.59
CA VAL A 363 -3.48 -5.71 -18.67
C VAL A 363 -3.88 -5.97 -20.13
N ALA A 364 -3.15 -6.83 -20.82
CA ALA A 364 -3.59 -7.34 -22.11
C ALA A 364 -4.73 -8.32 -21.85
N GLN A 365 -5.95 -7.94 -22.23
CA GLN A 365 -7.06 -8.88 -22.31
C GLN A 365 -6.82 -9.82 -23.48
N GLY A 366 -6.72 -11.12 -23.21
CA GLY A 366 -6.97 -12.13 -24.22
C GLY A 366 -8.47 -12.13 -24.57
N PRO A 367 -8.86 -12.43 -25.84
CA PRO A 367 -10.24 -12.38 -26.24
C PRO A 367 -11.09 -13.37 -25.44
N LEU A 368 -12.25 -12.89 -24.97
CA LEU A 368 -13.33 -13.73 -24.46
C LEU A 368 -13.83 -14.62 -25.61
N HIS A 369 -13.44 -15.88 -25.62
CA HIS A 369 -14.13 -16.89 -26.41
C HIS A 369 -15.20 -17.53 -25.54
N SER A 370 -16.41 -17.42 -26.07
CA SER A 370 -17.72 -17.98 -25.65
C SER A 370 -17.66 -19.40 -25.09
#